data_1cc8a2e47cd90cd7dc091eed5a63a11c
#
_entry.id   1cc8a2e47cd90cd7dc091eed5a63a11c
#
_cell.length_a   1.000
_cell.length_b   1.000
_cell.length_c   1.000
_cell.angle_alpha   90.00
_cell.angle_beta   90.00
_cell.angle_gamma   90.00
#
_symmetry.space_group_name_H-M   'P 1'
#
loop_
_entity.id
_entity.type
_entity.pdbx_description
1 polymer ?
#
loop_
_entity_poly.entity_id
_entity_poly.type
_entity_poly.pdbx_seq_one_letter_code
_entity_poly.pdbx_strand_id
1 'polypeptide(L)'
;MTDLRHIDCWVFDLDNTLYAAECRLFDEIDARMTAYIKERLAIAHHDARTLQKDYYVRYGTTMAGLMREHGVEPDHFLDYVHDIDLSPISENVALANAINALPGRKYIYTNGSVAHAENVAGALGIFHLFDDVFDIKAADYTPK
;
A
#
# COMPACT_ATOMS: atom_id res chain seq x y z
N MET A 1 -23.68 -17.08 10.62
CA MET A 1 -22.93 -16.46 9.51
C MET A 1 -23.66 -15.21 9.07
N THR A 2 -22.95 -14.12 8.91
CA THR A 2 -23.55 -12.85 8.46
C THR A 2 -23.98 -12.98 7.00
N ASP A 3 -25.21 -12.60 6.69
CA ASP A 3 -25.70 -12.55 5.32
C ASP A 3 -25.22 -11.27 4.64
N LEU A 4 -24.33 -11.40 3.65
CA LEU A 4 -23.73 -10.29 2.92
C LEU A 4 -24.36 -10.06 1.53
N ARG A 5 -25.47 -10.77 1.19
CA ARG A 5 -26.12 -10.69 -0.12
C ARG A 5 -26.72 -9.32 -0.42
N HIS A 6 -26.91 -8.49 0.60
CA HIS A 6 -27.41 -7.12 0.44
C HIS A 6 -26.28 -6.11 0.16
N ILE A 7 -25.03 -6.53 0.21
CA ILE A 7 -23.87 -5.65 -0.05
C ILE A 7 -23.68 -5.52 -1.57
N ASP A 8 -23.60 -4.28 -2.04
CA ASP A 8 -23.41 -3.93 -3.44
C ASP A 8 -22.15 -3.09 -3.71
N CYS A 9 -21.36 -2.83 -2.67
CA CYS A 9 -20.11 -2.11 -2.77
C CYS A 9 -19.08 -2.70 -1.77
N TRP A 10 -17.90 -3.04 -2.29
CA TRP A 10 -16.82 -3.66 -1.54
C TRP A 10 -15.58 -2.79 -1.63
N VAL A 11 -14.97 -2.50 -0.49
CA VAL A 11 -13.75 -1.73 -0.39
C VAL A 11 -12.67 -2.59 0.25
N PHE A 12 -11.57 -2.79 -0.47
CA PHE A 12 -10.47 -3.64 -0.06
C PHE A 12 -9.24 -2.81 0.24
N ASP A 13 -8.59 -3.12 1.37
CA ASP A 13 -7.20 -2.75 1.57
C ASP A 13 -6.30 -3.59 0.64
N LEU A 14 -5.11 -3.11 0.34
CA LEU A 14 -4.18 -3.76 -0.59
C LEU A 14 -3.08 -4.52 0.15
N ASP A 15 -2.14 -3.76 0.74
CA ASP A 15 -0.91 -4.32 1.30
C ASP A 15 -1.18 -5.16 2.54
N ASN A 16 -0.61 -6.37 2.58
CA ASN A 16 -0.83 -7.36 3.63
C ASN A 16 -2.29 -7.77 3.85
N THR A 17 -3.14 -7.52 2.85
CA THR A 17 -4.57 -7.88 2.85
C THR A 17 -4.92 -8.72 1.62
N LEU A 18 -4.70 -8.20 0.41
CA LEU A 18 -4.92 -8.95 -0.85
C LEU A 18 -3.80 -9.95 -1.14
N TYR A 19 -2.66 -9.79 -0.53
CA TYR A 19 -1.62 -10.80 -0.41
C TYR A 19 -1.26 -10.99 1.07
N ALA A 20 -0.79 -12.19 1.41
CA ALA A 20 -0.47 -12.53 2.79
C ALA A 20 0.83 -11.85 3.26
N ALA A 21 0.86 -11.38 4.50
CA ALA A 21 2.05 -10.75 5.10
C ALA A 21 3.25 -11.73 5.13
N GLU A 22 3.00 -13.01 5.19
CA GLU A 22 3.99 -14.09 5.20
C GLU A 22 4.83 -14.15 3.92
N CYS A 23 4.35 -13.61 2.79
CA CYS A 23 5.15 -13.52 1.56
C CYS A 23 6.26 -12.45 1.67
N ARG A 24 6.19 -11.59 2.68
CA ARG A 24 7.20 -10.57 3.02
C ARG A 24 7.42 -9.49 1.95
N LEU A 25 6.46 -9.30 1.06
CA LEU A 25 6.54 -8.25 0.05
C LEU A 25 6.64 -6.86 0.68
N PHE A 26 5.85 -6.60 1.74
CA PHE A 26 5.86 -5.32 2.43
C PHE A 26 7.16 -5.05 3.18
N ASP A 27 7.91 -6.08 3.55
CA ASP A 27 9.23 -5.92 4.20
C ASP A 27 10.22 -5.16 3.29
N GLU A 28 10.12 -5.33 1.98
CA GLU A 28 10.94 -4.59 1.01
C GLU A 28 10.55 -3.11 0.98
N ILE A 29 9.26 -2.81 0.96
CA ILE A 29 8.76 -1.43 1.06
C ILE A 29 9.25 -0.77 2.35
N ASP A 30 9.14 -1.48 3.47
CA ASP A 30 9.56 -1.03 4.79
C ASP A 30 11.08 -0.73 4.84
N ALA A 31 11.89 -1.59 4.24
CA ALA A 31 13.34 -1.39 4.11
C ALA A 31 13.68 -0.18 3.22
N ARG A 32 12.95 0.01 2.12
CA ARG A 32 13.13 1.16 1.23
C ARG A 32 12.72 2.48 1.89
N MET A 33 11.70 2.47 2.76
CA MET A 33 11.36 3.64 3.58
C MET A 33 12.54 4.04 4.47
N THR A 34 13.16 3.07 5.14
CA THR A 34 14.34 3.33 5.98
C THR A 34 15.51 3.89 5.14
N ALA A 35 15.76 3.30 3.97
CA ALA A 35 16.82 3.77 3.07
C ALA A 35 16.55 5.19 2.58
N TYR A 36 15.32 5.50 2.20
CA TYR A 36 14.92 6.84 1.79
C TYR A 36 15.22 7.90 2.88
N ILE A 37 14.78 7.62 4.11
CA ILE A 37 15.00 8.53 5.25
C ILE A 37 16.49 8.72 5.52
N LYS A 38 17.25 7.62 5.52
CA LYS A 38 18.71 7.64 5.71
C LYS A 38 19.39 8.55 4.70
N GLU A 39 19.06 8.42 3.43
CA GLU A 39 19.63 9.20 2.34
C GLU A 39 19.16 10.66 2.39
N ARG A 40 17.85 10.85 2.54
CA ARG A 40 17.23 12.18 2.51
C ARG A 40 17.65 13.09 3.66
N LEU A 41 17.83 12.52 4.85
CA LEU A 41 18.19 13.27 6.06
C LEU A 41 19.66 13.13 6.44
N ALA A 42 20.46 12.34 5.71
CA ALA A 42 21.87 12.08 5.98
C ALA A 42 22.12 11.60 7.43
N ILE A 43 21.29 10.67 7.91
CA ILE A 43 21.38 10.09 9.26
C ILE A 43 21.73 8.60 9.21
N ALA A 44 22.13 8.05 10.36
CA ALA A 44 22.45 6.63 10.47
C ALA A 44 21.22 5.73 10.25
N HIS A 45 21.44 4.49 9.82
CA HIS A 45 20.36 3.53 9.55
C HIS A 45 19.44 3.32 10.76
N HIS A 46 20.04 3.15 11.94
CA HIS A 46 19.29 2.96 13.19
C HIS A 46 18.36 4.15 13.48
N ASP A 47 18.86 5.38 13.31
CA ASP A 47 18.11 6.60 13.56
C ASP A 47 17.00 6.77 12.52
N ALA A 48 17.27 6.44 11.25
CA ALA A 48 16.27 6.43 10.19
C ALA A 48 15.12 5.45 10.49
N ARG A 49 15.46 4.26 10.95
CA ARG A 49 14.49 3.23 11.35
C ARG A 49 13.62 3.69 12.51
N THR A 50 14.22 4.28 13.53
CA THR A 50 13.52 4.84 14.69
C THR A 50 12.56 5.95 14.27
N LEU A 51 13.03 6.87 13.43
CA LEU A 51 12.24 7.98 12.93
C LEU A 51 11.05 7.50 12.09
N GLN A 52 11.26 6.49 11.23
CA GLN A 52 10.23 5.87 10.42
C GLN A 52 9.07 5.36 11.30
N LYS A 53 9.38 4.64 12.35
CA LYS A 53 8.37 4.08 13.26
C LYS A 53 7.69 5.16 14.10
N ASP A 54 8.44 6.15 14.57
CA ASP A 54 7.87 7.29 15.31
C ASP A 54 6.86 8.05 14.44
N TYR A 55 7.20 8.34 13.20
CA TYR A 55 6.29 9.05 12.30
C TYR A 55 5.04 8.24 11.96
N TYR A 56 5.18 6.95 11.77
CA TYR A 56 4.03 6.07 11.58
C TYR A 56 3.04 6.17 12.75
N VAL A 57 3.55 6.14 13.97
CA VAL A 57 2.70 6.22 15.17
C VAL A 57 2.08 7.62 15.36
N ARG A 58 2.87 8.67 15.14
CA ARG A 58 2.44 10.06 15.40
C ARG A 58 1.54 10.64 14.32
N TYR A 59 1.76 10.27 13.08
CA TYR A 59 1.11 10.91 11.92
C TYR A 59 0.22 9.95 11.10
N GLY A 60 0.15 8.69 11.48
CA GLY A 60 -0.63 7.66 10.78
C GLY A 60 0.12 6.94 9.65
N THR A 61 1.05 7.63 8.98
CA THR A 61 2.01 7.03 8.05
C THR A 61 3.38 7.70 8.19
N THR A 62 4.43 6.97 7.83
CA THR A 62 5.78 7.52 7.75
C THR A 62 5.84 8.72 6.79
N MET A 63 5.18 8.60 5.64
CA MET A 63 5.13 9.67 4.63
C MET A 63 4.51 10.96 5.17
N ALA A 64 3.40 10.87 5.90
CA ALA A 64 2.74 12.04 6.48
C ALA A 64 3.69 12.81 7.42
N GLY A 65 4.46 12.07 8.22
CA GLY A 65 5.50 12.66 9.09
C GLY A 65 6.62 13.33 8.28
N LEU A 66 7.12 12.66 7.24
CA LEU A 66 8.17 13.21 6.37
C LEU A 66 7.72 14.48 5.63
N MET A 67 6.48 14.50 5.16
CA MET A 67 5.90 15.70 4.53
C MET A 67 5.84 16.85 5.52
N ARG A 68 5.34 16.60 6.70
CA ARG A 68 5.09 17.63 7.72
C ARG A 68 6.38 18.20 8.31
N GLU A 69 7.32 17.32 8.67
CA GLU A 69 8.53 17.69 9.41
C GLU A 69 9.71 18.09 8.50
N HIS A 70 9.73 17.56 7.27
CA HIS A 70 10.87 17.70 6.36
C HIS A 70 10.50 18.21 4.97
N GLY A 71 9.24 18.50 4.71
CA GLY A 71 8.78 18.99 3.40
C GLY A 71 9.07 18.03 2.25
N VAL A 72 9.03 16.72 2.52
CA VAL A 72 9.26 15.70 1.50
C VAL A 72 8.12 15.71 0.49
N GLU A 73 8.47 15.65 -0.80
CA GLU A 73 7.51 15.50 -1.88
C GLU A 73 6.93 14.08 -1.87
N PRO A 74 5.61 13.93 -1.67
CA PRO A 74 5.03 12.61 -1.48
C PRO A 74 5.16 11.70 -2.70
N ASP A 75 5.00 12.20 -3.91
CA ASP A 75 5.12 11.40 -5.13
C ASP A 75 6.54 10.85 -5.28
N HIS A 76 7.57 11.63 -4.97
CA HIS A 76 8.96 11.17 -4.98
C HIS A 76 9.20 10.05 -3.96
N PHE A 77 8.64 10.18 -2.76
CA PHE A 77 8.71 9.13 -1.75
C PHE A 77 8.01 7.85 -2.19
N LEU A 78 6.79 7.97 -2.73
CA LEU A 78 5.98 6.83 -3.18
C LEU A 78 6.68 6.07 -4.33
N ASP A 79 7.20 6.79 -5.30
CA ASP A 79 7.94 6.18 -6.42
C ASP A 79 9.17 5.40 -5.93
N TYR A 80 9.91 5.97 -4.98
CA TYR A 80 11.09 5.32 -4.41
C TYR A 80 10.74 4.04 -3.63
N VAL A 81 9.76 4.10 -2.74
CA VAL A 81 9.45 2.97 -1.84
C VAL A 81 8.68 1.84 -2.54
N HIS A 82 7.99 2.14 -3.63
CA HIS A 82 7.24 1.17 -4.43
C HIS A 82 8.04 0.57 -5.61
N ASP A 83 9.28 0.99 -5.81
CA ASP A 83 10.20 0.37 -6.76
C ASP A 83 10.78 -0.92 -6.16
N ILE A 84 9.98 -1.98 -6.18
CA ILE A 84 10.23 -3.25 -5.50
C ILE A 84 10.13 -4.44 -6.46
N ASP A 85 10.77 -5.54 -6.07
CA ASP A 85 10.61 -6.83 -6.74
C ASP A 85 9.28 -7.47 -6.35
N LEU A 86 8.46 -7.81 -7.35
CA LEU A 86 7.16 -8.46 -7.14
C LEU A 86 7.24 -10.00 -7.19
N SER A 87 8.42 -10.58 -7.36
CA SER A 87 8.59 -12.05 -7.43
C SER A 87 8.08 -12.82 -6.21
N PRO A 88 7.97 -12.23 -4.99
CA PRO A 88 7.35 -12.92 -3.86
C PRO A 88 5.85 -13.21 -4.01
N ILE A 89 5.18 -12.58 -4.97
CA ILE A 89 3.75 -12.80 -5.24
C ILE A 89 3.55 -13.35 -6.66
N SER A 90 2.46 -14.06 -6.84
CA SER A 90 2.06 -14.64 -8.12
C SER A 90 0.55 -14.63 -8.28
N GLU A 91 0.06 -14.96 -9.47
CA GLU A 91 -1.38 -15.09 -9.70
C GLU A 91 -2.06 -15.96 -8.65
N ASN A 92 -3.16 -15.45 -8.12
CA ASN A 92 -4.00 -16.16 -7.14
C ASN A 92 -5.39 -16.37 -7.71
N VAL A 93 -5.56 -17.48 -8.43
CA VAL A 93 -6.82 -17.84 -9.09
C VAL A 93 -7.96 -18.02 -8.08
N ALA A 94 -7.69 -18.56 -6.91
CA ALA A 94 -8.71 -18.76 -5.87
C ALA A 94 -9.23 -17.40 -5.36
N LEU A 95 -8.33 -16.45 -5.12
CA LEU A 95 -8.69 -15.09 -4.73
C LEU A 95 -9.46 -14.37 -5.85
N ALA A 96 -8.99 -14.50 -7.09
CA ALA A 96 -9.67 -13.91 -8.25
C ALA A 96 -11.11 -14.42 -8.37
N ASN A 97 -11.32 -15.72 -8.26
CA ASN A 97 -12.65 -16.32 -8.30
C ASN A 97 -13.54 -15.83 -7.15
N ALA A 98 -12.99 -15.73 -5.94
CA ALA A 98 -13.74 -15.26 -4.78
C ALA A 98 -14.16 -13.78 -4.94
N ILE A 99 -13.26 -12.90 -5.39
CA ILE A 99 -13.58 -11.50 -5.64
C ILE A 99 -14.60 -11.36 -6.77
N ASN A 100 -14.41 -12.10 -7.85
CA ASN A 100 -15.32 -12.07 -9.00
C ASN A 100 -16.76 -12.52 -8.63
N ALA A 101 -16.90 -13.41 -7.67
CA ALA A 101 -18.20 -13.90 -7.20
C ALA A 101 -18.96 -12.86 -6.34
N LEU A 102 -18.30 -11.84 -5.83
CA LEU A 102 -18.97 -10.79 -5.05
C LEU A 102 -19.84 -9.92 -5.96
N PRO A 103 -21.09 -9.62 -5.58
CA PRO A 103 -21.95 -8.75 -6.36
C PRO A 103 -21.53 -7.28 -6.21
N GLY A 104 -21.91 -6.46 -7.20
CA GLY A 104 -21.76 -5.01 -7.13
C GLY A 104 -20.34 -4.52 -7.42
N ARG A 105 -20.05 -3.29 -6.98
CA ARG A 105 -18.81 -2.58 -7.27
C ARG A 105 -17.70 -2.93 -6.28
N LYS A 106 -16.47 -2.86 -6.76
CA LYS A 106 -15.28 -3.23 -5.99
C LYS A 106 -14.19 -2.17 -6.16
N TYR A 107 -13.67 -1.71 -5.04
CA TYR A 107 -12.64 -0.68 -4.99
C TYR A 107 -11.45 -1.14 -4.15
N ILE A 108 -10.26 -0.69 -4.52
CA ILE A 108 -9.08 -0.75 -3.64
C ILE A 108 -8.98 0.60 -2.92
N TYR A 109 -8.80 0.57 -1.61
CA TYR A 109 -8.52 1.75 -0.79
C TYR A 109 -7.18 1.56 -0.09
N THR A 110 -6.17 2.34 -0.49
CA THR A 110 -4.78 2.15 -0.04
C THR A 110 -4.12 3.47 0.37
N ASN A 111 -3.20 3.40 1.33
CA ASN A 111 -2.26 4.49 1.62
C ASN A 111 -1.08 4.54 0.62
N GLY A 112 -1.00 3.59 -0.30
CA GLY A 112 -0.07 3.60 -1.41
C GLY A 112 -0.57 4.40 -2.61
N SER A 113 0.12 4.28 -3.73
CA SER A 113 -0.22 4.93 -5.00
C SER A 113 -1.06 4.02 -5.90
N VAL A 114 -1.75 4.61 -6.88
CA VAL A 114 -2.43 3.85 -7.95
C VAL A 114 -1.44 2.95 -8.67
N ALA A 115 -0.27 3.43 -9.04
CA ALA A 115 0.75 2.63 -9.75
C ALA A 115 1.16 1.40 -8.94
N HIS A 116 1.33 1.53 -7.62
CA HIS A 116 1.61 0.40 -6.75
C HIS A 116 0.44 -0.59 -6.71
N ALA A 117 -0.78 -0.10 -6.60
CA ALA A 117 -1.97 -0.96 -6.63
C ALA A 117 -2.11 -1.72 -7.96
N GLU A 118 -1.87 -1.06 -9.09
CA GLU A 118 -1.83 -1.71 -10.42
C GLU A 118 -0.80 -2.82 -10.49
N ASN A 119 0.42 -2.54 -10.03
CA ASN A 119 1.51 -3.51 -10.06
C ASN A 119 1.23 -4.73 -9.19
N VAL A 120 0.81 -4.52 -7.96
CA VAL A 120 0.54 -5.61 -7.00
C VAL A 120 -0.71 -6.41 -7.40
N ALA A 121 -1.82 -5.74 -7.64
CA ALA A 121 -3.06 -6.41 -8.04
C ALA A 121 -2.93 -7.06 -9.43
N GLY A 122 -2.14 -6.48 -10.33
CA GLY A 122 -1.79 -7.07 -11.62
C GLY A 122 -0.99 -8.36 -11.46
N ALA A 123 0.03 -8.38 -10.60
CA ALA A 123 0.81 -9.58 -10.31
C ALA A 123 -0.02 -10.69 -9.66
N LEU A 124 -1.02 -10.32 -8.86
CA LEU A 124 -1.99 -11.27 -8.28
C LEU A 124 -3.05 -11.75 -9.29
N GLY A 125 -3.14 -11.13 -10.47
CA GLY A 125 -4.16 -11.46 -11.47
C GLY A 125 -5.57 -10.98 -11.13
N ILE A 126 -5.70 -9.93 -10.31
CA ILE A 126 -7.00 -9.46 -9.81
C ILE A 126 -7.33 -8.00 -10.16
N PHE A 127 -6.39 -7.24 -10.72
CA PHE A 127 -6.59 -5.79 -10.94
C PHE A 127 -7.84 -5.50 -11.79
N HIS A 128 -8.08 -6.28 -12.83
CA HIS A 128 -9.23 -6.13 -13.73
C HIS A 128 -10.60 -6.36 -13.06
N LEU A 129 -10.63 -6.89 -11.83
CA LEU A 129 -11.86 -7.12 -11.07
C LEU A 129 -12.32 -5.89 -10.28
N PHE A 130 -11.49 -4.86 -10.18
CA PHE A 130 -11.80 -3.63 -9.46
C PHE A 130 -12.27 -2.54 -10.40
N ASP A 131 -13.27 -1.78 -9.96
CA ASP A 131 -13.83 -0.67 -10.71
C ASP A 131 -12.93 0.58 -10.63
N ASP A 132 -12.27 0.79 -9.49
CA ASP A 132 -11.35 1.92 -9.30
C ASP A 132 -10.43 1.69 -8.08
N VAL A 133 -9.44 2.56 -7.96
CA VAL A 133 -8.51 2.63 -6.83
C VAL A 133 -8.60 4.01 -6.20
N PHE A 134 -8.91 4.06 -4.90
CA PHE A 134 -8.81 5.27 -4.10
C PHE A 134 -7.48 5.23 -3.33
N ASP A 135 -6.51 5.97 -3.82
CA ASP A 135 -5.16 6.00 -3.29
C ASP A 135 -4.92 7.18 -2.33
N ILE A 136 -3.72 7.27 -1.79
CA ILE A 136 -3.34 8.34 -0.89
C ILE A 136 -3.41 9.73 -1.54
N LYS A 137 -3.18 9.83 -2.84
CA LYS A 137 -3.26 11.07 -3.59
C LYS A 137 -4.71 11.54 -3.74
N ALA A 138 -5.64 10.62 -4.02
CA ALA A 138 -7.08 10.89 -4.04
C ALA A 138 -7.61 11.37 -2.68
N ALA A 139 -6.96 10.95 -1.59
CA ALA A 139 -7.23 11.39 -0.22
C ALA A 139 -6.50 12.70 0.16
N ASP A 140 -5.94 13.42 -0.80
CA ASP A 140 -5.09 14.61 -0.55
C ASP A 140 -3.96 14.31 0.47
N TYR A 141 -3.33 13.15 0.30
CA TYR A 141 -2.26 12.62 1.16
C TYR A 141 -2.63 12.47 2.64
N THR A 142 -3.92 12.41 2.94
CA THR A 142 -4.41 12.14 4.30
C THR A 142 -4.48 10.63 4.52
N PRO A 143 -3.77 10.06 5.50
CA PRO A 143 -3.83 8.63 5.83
C PRO A 143 -5.24 8.17 6.23
N LYS A 144 -5.55 6.93 5.88
CA LYS A 144 -6.81 6.28 6.32
C LYS A 144 -6.74 5.82 7.78
#